data_17b545c229c09c3a6c9fcad0a90614d2
#
_entry.id   17b545c229c09c3a6c9fcad0a90614d2
#
_cell.length_a   1.000
_cell.length_b   1.000
_cell.length_c   1.000
_cell.angle_alpha   90.00
_cell.angle_beta   90.00
_cell.angle_gamma   90.00
#
_symmetry.space_group_name_H-M   'P 1'
#
loop_
_entity.id
_entity.type
_entity.pdbx_description
1 polymer ?
#
loop_
_entity_poly.entity_id
_entity_poly.type
_entity_poly.pdbx_seq_one_letter_code
_entity_poly.pdbx_strand_id
1 'polypeptide(L)'
;LTTRLLLDTHIVLWLDAADAALRPATRLMLEAHWRAGNALCVNAISAWEIALLADVGRIEPDLAPDASLARFLARPGMEAVALSISAVTRAYPLTGLPHPDPADRLLITTAIELGCPLVTQDARMLTCAAQNGAAIGFRSLAEPA
;
A
#
# COMPACT_ATOMS: atom_id res chain seq x y z
N LEU A 1 6.12 17.22 12.30
CA LEU A 1 5.40 15.94 12.23
C LEU A 1 5.62 15.28 10.88
N THR A 2 6.28 14.14 10.88
CA THR A 2 6.41 13.34 9.67
C THR A 2 5.08 12.64 9.38
N THR A 3 4.60 12.78 8.15
CA THR A 3 3.43 12.05 7.66
C THR A 3 3.90 10.70 7.12
N ARG A 4 3.14 9.65 7.40
CA ARG A 4 3.35 8.35 6.79
C ARG A 4 2.44 8.20 5.58
N LEU A 5 2.91 7.48 4.58
CA LEU A 5 2.10 7.01 3.46
C LEU A 5 2.20 5.49 3.42
N LEU A 6 1.06 4.80 3.44
CA LEU A 6 1.04 3.35 3.26
C LEU A 6 0.95 3.05 1.77
N LEU A 7 1.82 2.19 1.28
CA LEU A 7 1.86 1.82 -0.14
C LEU A 7 1.05 0.55 -0.39
N ASP A 8 0.17 0.58 -1.38
CA ASP A 8 -0.44 -0.63 -1.94
C ASP A 8 0.65 -1.51 -2.55
N THR A 9 0.44 -2.81 -2.57
CA THR A 9 1.40 -3.79 -3.07
C THR A 9 1.87 -3.50 -4.50
N HIS A 10 0.95 -3.13 -5.39
CA HIS A 10 1.32 -2.77 -6.77
C HIS A 10 2.23 -1.55 -6.83
N ILE A 11 2.01 -0.57 -5.96
CA ILE A 11 2.87 0.62 -5.88
C ILE A 11 4.30 0.22 -5.46
N VAL A 12 4.43 -0.68 -4.48
CA VAL A 12 5.74 -1.20 -4.07
C VAL A 12 6.46 -1.86 -5.24
N LEU A 13 5.76 -2.76 -5.94
CA LEU A 13 6.33 -3.50 -7.08
C LEU A 13 6.77 -2.56 -8.21
N TRP A 14 5.91 -1.63 -8.60
CA TRP A 14 6.21 -0.72 -9.69
C TRP A 14 7.29 0.29 -9.33
N LEU A 15 7.31 0.75 -8.09
CA LEU A 15 8.34 1.68 -7.61
C LEU A 15 9.71 0.99 -7.56
N ASP A 16 9.76 -0.24 -7.06
CA ASP A 16 11.00 -1.03 -6.98
C ASP A 16 11.56 -1.36 -8.37
N ALA A 17 10.69 -1.70 -9.32
CA ALA A 17 11.08 -2.07 -10.68
C ALA A 17 11.22 -0.86 -11.63
N ALA A 18 10.96 0.34 -11.17
CA ALA A 18 10.85 1.55 -12.02
C ALA A 18 9.90 1.31 -13.22
N ASP A 19 8.78 0.63 -12.95
CA ASP A 19 7.82 0.23 -13.96
C ASP A 19 6.98 1.42 -14.44
N ALA A 20 6.76 1.50 -15.76
CA ALA A 20 5.93 2.54 -16.37
C ALA A 20 4.44 2.46 -15.97
N ALA A 21 3.99 1.34 -15.40
CA ALA A 21 2.66 1.22 -14.83
C ALA A 21 2.43 2.18 -13.65
N LEU A 22 3.48 2.55 -12.93
CA LEU A 22 3.43 3.63 -11.97
C LEU A 22 3.34 4.96 -12.72
N ARG A 23 2.19 5.64 -12.57
CA ARG A 23 1.94 6.89 -13.28
C ARG A 23 2.97 7.95 -12.90
N PRO A 24 3.41 8.79 -13.85
CA PRO A 24 4.40 9.83 -13.58
C PRO A 24 4.04 10.76 -12.41
N ALA A 25 2.81 11.18 -12.30
CA ALA A 25 2.41 12.07 -11.22
C ALA A 25 2.30 11.34 -9.86
N THR A 26 1.96 10.06 -9.82
CA THR A 26 2.08 9.26 -8.59
C THR A 26 3.54 9.17 -8.15
N ARG A 27 4.43 8.92 -9.09
CA ARG A 27 5.88 8.91 -8.83
C ARG A 27 6.36 10.25 -8.28
N LEU A 28 5.98 11.36 -8.90
CA LEU A 28 6.36 12.70 -8.45
C LEU A 28 5.80 13.01 -7.06
N MET A 29 4.57 12.59 -6.76
CA MET A 29 3.97 12.74 -5.44
C MET A 29 4.76 11.97 -4.39
N LEU A 30 5.11 10.72 -4.65
CA LEU A 30 5.92 9.89 -3.74
C LEU A 30 7.29 10.49 -3.50
N GLU A 31 7.96 10.96 -4.56
CA GLU A 31 9.26 11.62 -4.45
C GLU A 31 9.16 12.91 -3.62
N ALA A 32 8.13 13.71 -3.80
CA ALA A 32 7.92 14.94 -3.03
C ALA A 32 7.73 14.63 -1.54
N HIS A 33 6.92 13.62 -1.20
CA HIS A 33 6.73 13.19 0.18
C HIS A 33 8.02 12.65 0.79
N TRP A 34 8.75 11.85 0.04
CA TRP A 34 10.02 11.30 0.47
C TRP A 34 11.06 12.40 0.75
N ARG A 35 11.17 13.39 -0.16
CA ARG A 35 12.08 14.52 0.03
C ARG A 35 11.71 15.41 1.19
N ALA A 36 10.43 15.48 1.53
CA ALA A 36 9.94 16.19 2.70
C ALA A 36 10.20 15.46 4.02
N GLY A 37 10.81 14.26 3.99
CA GLY A 37 11.11 13.47 5.17
C GLY A 37 9.98 12.58 5.63
N ASN A 38 8.92 12.39 4.83
CA ASN A 38 7.81 11.50 5.14
C ASN A 38 8.19 10.05 4.88
N ALA A 39 7.73 9.14 5.74
CA ALA A 39 8.01 7.72 5.58
C ALA A 39 7.06 7.09 4.56
N LEU A 40 7.62 6.25 3.69
CA LEU A 40 6.86 5.39 2.79
C LEU A 40 6.79 3.99 3.42
N CYS A 41 5.59 3.55 3.78
CA CYS A 41 5.39 2.36 4.59
C CYS A 41 4.94 1.16 3.76
N VAL A 42 5.48 0.00 4.08
CA VAL A 42 5.10 -1.29 3.50
C VAL A 42 4.57 -2.18 4.61
N ASN A 43 3.35 -2.68 4.45
CA ASN A 43 2.74 -3.60 5.40
C ASN A 43 3.16 -5.05 5.12
N ALA A 44 3.21 -5.87 6.15
CA ALA A 44 3.51 -7.29 6.03
C ALA A 44 2.60 -8.04 5.05
N ILE A 45 1.34 -7.58 4.84
CA ILE A 45 0.45 -8.20 3.85
C ILE A 45 0.97 -8.05 2.42
N SER A 46 1.71 -6.99 2.12
CA SER A 46 2.34 -6.84 0.80
C SER A 46 3.42 -7.90 0.56
N ALA A 47 4.14 -8.31 1.60
CA ALA A 47 5.08 -9.43 1.50
C ALA A 47 4.37 -10.73 1.10
N TRP A 48 3.23 -11.01 1.71
CA TRP A 48 2.42 -12.18 1.39
C TRP A 48 1.89 -12.12 -0.06
N GLU A 49 1.37 -10.98 -0.48
CA GLU A 49 0.87 -10.80 -1.85
C GLU A 49 1.98 -10.95 -2.89
N ILE A 50 3.16 -10.40 -2.64
CA ILE A 50 4.30 -10.51 -3.55
C ILE A 50 4.75 -11.98 -3.66
N ALA A 51 4.81 -12.69 -2.54
CA ALA A 51 5.13 -14.12 -2.54
C ALA A 51 4.09 -14.93 -3.33
N LEU A 52 2.81 -14.62 -3.18
CA LEU A 52 1.73 -15.26 -3.92
C LEU A 52 1.84 -14.98 -5.43
N LEU A 53 2.08 -13.74 -5.82
CA LEU A 53 2.24 -13.38 -7.23
C LEU A 53 3.44 -14.07 -7.88
N ALA A 54 4.54 -14.22 -7.15
CA ALA A 54 5.71 -14.98 -7.61
C ALA A 54 5.40 -16.48 -7.76
N ASP A 55 4.69 -17.04 -6.79
CA ASP A 55 4.35 -18.47 -6.79
C ASP A 55 3.43 -18.85 -7.94
N VAL A 56 2.45 -18.00 -8.27
CA VAL A 56 1.54 -18.23 -9.39
C VAL A 56 2.10 -17.76 -10.75
N GLY A 57 3.34 -17.28 -10.79
CA GLY A 57 4.01 -16.90 -12.02
C GLY A 57 3.55 -15.57 -12.64
N ARG A 58 2.86 -14.70 -11.88
CA ARG A 58 2.43 -13.39 -12.36
C ARG A 58 3.53 -12.34 -12.33
N ILE A 59 4.55 -12.55 -11.51
CA ILE A 59 5.77 -11.77 -11.50
C ILE A 59 6.98 -12.71 -11.52
N GLU A 60 8.08 -12.24 -12.10
CA GLU A 60 9.35 -12.96 -12.12
C GLU A 60 10.41 -12.09 -11.43
N PRO A 61 10.47 -12.10 -10.09
CA PRO A 61 11.45 -11.29 -9.38
C PRO A 61 12.85 -11.85 -9.57
N ASP A 62 13.84 -10.96 -9.66
CA ASP A 62 15.26 -11.32 -9.74
C ASP A 62 15.79 -11.89 -8.42
N LEU A 63 15.11 -11.63 -7.32
CA LEU A 63 15.40 -12.13 -5.98
C LEU A 63 14.18 -12.85 -5.41
N ALA A 64 14.41 -13.73 -4.44
CA ALA A 64 13.31 -14.27 -3.62
C ALA A 64 12.51 -13.11 -2.97
N PRO A 65 11.20 -13.27 -2.74
CA PRO A 65 10.34 -12.16 -2.27
C PRO A 65 10.83 -11.48 -0.99
N ASP A 66 11.34 -12.25 -0.01
CA ASP A 66 11.89 -11.69 1.23
C ASP A 66 13.16 -10.85 0.98
N ALA A 67 14.05 -11.31 0.13
CA ALA A 67 15.28 -10.60 -0.24
C ALA A 67 14.95 -9.33 -1.06
N SER A 68 13.98 -9.41 -1.96
CA SER A 68 13.52 -8.28 -2.76
C SER A 68 12.93 -7.18 -1.87
N LEU A 69 12.10 -7.55 -0.91
CA LEU A 69 11.54 -6.60 0.05
C LEU A 69 12.58 -6.03 1.00
N ALA A 70 13.53 -6.86 1.47
CA ALA A 70 14.64 -6.38 2.30
C ALA A 70 15.45 -5.30 1.56
N ARG A 71 15.74 -5.51 0.29
CA ARG A 71 16.42 -4.53 -0.57
C ARG A 71 15.61 -3.24 -0.69
N PHE A 72 14.32 -3.34 -0.94
CA PHE A 72 13.43 -2.17 -1.03
C PHE A 72 13.40 -1.39 0.29
N LEU A 73 13.21 -2.10 1.41
CA LEU A 73 13.12 -1.49 2.74
C LEU A 73 14.45 -0.94 3.27
N ALA A 74 15.58 -1.35 2.68
CA ALA A 74 16.90 -0.78 3.01
C ALA A 74 17.09 0.64 2.45
N ARG A 75 16.24 1.06 1.52
CA ARG A 75 16.30 2.44 0.99
C ARG A 75 15.91 3.45 2.08
N PRO A 76 16.58 4.61 2.13
CA PRO A 76 16.21 5.66 3.08
C PRO A 76 14.74 6.05 2.95
N GLY A 77 14.05 6.28 4.06
CA GLY A 77 12.66 6.70 4.08
C GLY A 77 11.63 5.59 3.92
N MET A 78 12.06 4.35 3.69
CA MET A 78 11.16 3.19 3.66
C MET A 78 11.02 2.61 5.07
N GLU A 79 9.79 2.24 5.43
CA GLU A 79 9.48 1.71 6.76
C GLU A 79 8.58 0.49 6.65
N ALA A 80 8.97 -0.60 7.31
CA ALA A 80 8.12 -1.77 7.45
C ALA A 80 7.11 -1.55 8.58
N VAL A 81 5.83 -1.85 8.33
CA VAL A 81 4.78 -1.81 9.34
C VAL A 81 4.16 -3.18 9.53
N ALA A 82 4.00 -3.56 10.79
CA ALA A 82 3.41 -4.85 11.14
C ALA A 82 1.92 -4.89 10.78
N LEU A 83 1.44 -6.08 10.47
CA LEU A 83 0.01 -6.36 10.40
C LEU A 83 -0.47 -6.69 11.81
N SER A 84 -1.17 -5.76 12.44
CA SER A 84 -1.63 -5.91 13.82
C SER A 84 -2.84 -6.82 13.93
N ILE A 85 -3.02 -7.43 15.09
CA ILE A 85 -4.25 -8.20 15.40
C ILE A 85 -5.48 -7.30 15.29
N SER A 86 -5.38 -6.05 15.74
CA SER A 86 -6.46 -5.07 15.64
C SER A 86 -6.88 -4.82 14.19
N ALA A 87 -5.95 -4.59 13.29
CA ALA A 87 -6.24 -4.39 11.87
C ALA A 87 -6.89 -5.63 11.24
N VAL A 88 -6.38 -6.81 11.55
CA VAL A 88 -6.91 -8.08 11.04
C VAL A 88 -8.35 -8.31 11.50
N THR A 89 -8.61 -8.13 12.79
CA THR A 89 -9.94 -8.38 13.36
C THR A 89 -10.98 -7.35 12.93
N ARG A 90 -10.55 -6.14 12.56
CA ARG A 90 -11.45 -5.08 12.05
C ARG A 90 -11.76 -5.21 10.57
N ALA A 91 -11.01 -6.01 9.83
CA ALA A 91 -11.11 -6.05 8.37
C ALA A 91 -12.49 -6.54 7.87
N TYR A 92 -13.13 -7.49 8.56
CA TYR A 92 -14.41 -8.05 8.14
C TYR A 92 -15.64 -7.39 8.77
N PRO A 93 -15.64 -7.04 10.07
CA PRO A 93 -16.74 -6.27 10.63
C PRO A 93 -16.87 -4.85 10.07
N LEU A 94 -15.93 -4.41 9.25
CA LEU A 94 -15.94 -3.08 8.65
C LEU A 94 -17.12 -2.95 7.68
N THR A 95 -18.25 -2.47 8.20
CA THR A 95 -19.45 -2.24 7.41
C THR A 95 -19.27 -1.04 6.47
N GLY A 96 -19.91 -1.10 5.31
CA GLY A 96 -19.78 -0.03 4.32
C GLY A 96 -18.54 -0.15 3.44
N LEU A 97 -17.80 -1.25 3.54
CA LEU A 97 -16.65 -1.52 2.69
C LEU A 97 -17.02 -2.61 1.67
N PRO A 98 -17.51 -2.24 0.47
CA PRO A 98 -17.93 -3.21 -0.54
C PRO A 98 -16.75 -3.82 -1.32
N HIS A 99 -15.60 -4.00 -0.68
CA HIS A 99 -14.40 -4.54 -1.30
C HIS A 99 -14.20 -5.99 -0.88
N PRO A 100 -14.29 -6.96 -1.83
CA PRO A 100 -14.22 -8.38 -1.48
C PRO A 100 -12.81 -8.91 -1.25
N ASP A 101 -11.78 -8.24 -1.76
CA ASP A 101 -10.40 -8.73 -1.68
C ASP A 101 -9.87 -8.68 -0.25
N PRO A 102 -9.48 -9.84 0.35
CA PRO A 102 -9.01 -9.86 1.73
C PRO A 102 -7.75 -9.03 1.98
N ALA A 103 -6.78 -9.07 1.07
CA ALA A 103 -5.53 -8.34 1.22
C ALA A 103 -5.77 -6.83 1.19
N ASP A 104 -6.63 -6.36 0.29
CA ASP A 104 -7.02 -4.95 0.20
C ASP A 104 -7.74 -4.48 1.46
N ARG A 105 -8.62 -5.31 2.03
CA ARG A 105 -9.28 -5.00 3.31
C ARG A 105 -8.26 -4.83 4.44
N LEU A 106 -7.25 -5.66 4.49
CA LEU A 106 -6.17 -5.57 5.49
C LEU A 106 -5.32 -4.31 5.30
N LEU A 107 -5.05 -3.91 4.07
CA LEU A 107 -4.37 -2.64 3.78
C LEU A 107 -5.21 -1.44 4.21
N ILE A 108 -6.50 -1.45 3.94
CA ILE A 108 -7.42 -0.38 4.33
C ILE A 108 -7.48 -0.24 5.86
N THR A 109 -7.66 -1.34 6.59
CA THR A 109 -7.72 -1.29 8.07
C THR A 109 -6.38 -0.87 8.66
N THR A 110 -5.28 -1.27 8.08
CA THR A 110 -3.94 -0.82 8.50
C THR A 110 -3.79 0.69 8.30
N ALA A 111 -4.21 1.21 7.15
CA ALA A 111 -4.17 2.66 6.89
C ALA A 111 -5.03 3.44 7.89
N ILE A 112 -6.22 2.93 8.21
CA ILE A 112 -7.11 3.54 9.22
C ILE A 112 -6.40 3.55 10.60
N GLU A 113 -5.84 2.43 11.00
CA GLU A 113 -5.16 2.29 12.30
C GLU A 113 -3.95 3.22 12.43
N LEU A 114 -3.16 3.35 11.36
CA LEU A 114 -2.01 4.24 11.32
C LEU A 114 -2.40 5.72 11.16
N GLY A 115 -3.65 5.99 10.83
CA GLY A 115 -4.11 7.36 10.56
C GLY A 115 -3.43 8.00 9.36
N CYS A 116 -3.01 7.19 8.37
CA CYS A 116 -2.34 7.67 7.17
C CYS A 116 -3.08 7.27 5.90
N PRO A 117 -2.87 8.01 4.80
CA PRO A 117 -3.49 7.63 3.54
C PRO A 117 -2.82 6.39 2.93
N LEU A 118 -3.61 5.62 2.17
CA LEU A 118 -3.14 4.53 1.33
C LEU A 118 -2.87 5.05 -0.09
N VAL A 119 -1.66 4.87 -0.58
CA VAL A 119 -1.31 5.22 -1.96
C VAL A 119 -1.62 4.03 -2.86
N THR A 120 -2.53 4.22 -3.81
CA THR A 120 -2.98 3.16 -4.71
C THR A 120 -3.36 3.72 -6.07
N GLN A 121 -3.26 2.89 -7.10
CA GLN A 121 -3.84 3.14 -8.42
C GLN A 121 -5.01 2.20 -8.70
N ASP A 122 -5.43 1.39 -7.74
CA ASP A 122 -6.57 0.49 -7.88
C ASP A 122 -7.89 1.28 -7.85
N ALA A 123 -8.64 1.20 -8.96
CA ALA A 123 -9.89 1.93 -9.12
C ALA A 123 -10.94 1.58 -8.07
N ARG A 124 -11.00 0.33 -7.61
CA ARG A 124 -11.95 -0.11 -6.58
C ARG A 124 -11.63 0.49 -5.23
N MET A 125 -10.35 0.54 -4.87
CA MET A 125 -9.91 1.17 -3.62
C MET A 125 -10.16 2.66 -3.63
N LEU A 126 -9.91 3.33 -4.75
CA LEU A 126 -10.16 4.76 -4.92
C LEU A 126 -11.64 5.08 -4.80
N THR A 127 -12.49 4.29 -5.45
CA THR A 127 -13.95 4.40 -5.36
C THR A 127 -14.43 4.18 -3.92
N CYS A 128 -13.90 3.17 -3.25
CA CYS A 128 -14.21 2.87 -1.86
C CYS A 128 -13.88 4.04 -0.94
N ALA A 129 -12.69 4.63 -1.10
CA ALA A 129 -12.28 5.80 -0.32
C ALA A 129 -13.20 7.00 -0.58
N ALA A 130 -13.56 7.26 -1.83
CA ALA A 130 -14.42 8.37 -2.22
C ALA A 130 -15.85 8.22 -1.68
N GLN A 131 -16.43 7.02 -1.73
CA GLN A 131 -17.82 6.77 -1.34
C GLN A 131 -18.00 6.50 0.15
N ASN A 132 -17.07 5.80 0.78
CA ASN A 132 -17.22 5.30 2.14
C ASN A 132 -16.12 5.77 3.10
N GLY A 133 -15.05 6.34 2.60
CA GLY A 133 -13.84 6.62 3.36
C GLY A 133 -14.08 7.55 4.56
N ALA A 134 -14.89 8.60 4.37
CA ALA A 134 -15.17 9.56 5.45
C ALA A 134 -15.85 8.88 6.64
N ALA A 135 -16.75 7.93 6.40
CA ALA A 135 -17.48 7.22 7.46
C ALA A 135 -16.58 6.27 8.27
N ILE A 136 -15.55 5.70 7.67
CA ILE A 136 -14.70 4.69 8.30
C ILE A 136 -13.29 5.19 8.61
N GLY A 137 -12.97 6.45 8.26
CA GLY A 137 -11.65 7.02 8.49
C GLY A 137 -10.59 6.58 7.47
N PHE A 138 -11.01 6.09 6.31
CA PHE A 138 -10.11 5.67 5.25
C PHE A 138 -9.90 6.79 4.24
N ARG A 139 -8.62 7.09 3.97
CA ARG A 139 -8.21 8.04 2.94
C ARG A 139 -7.28 7.33 1.95
N SER A 140 -7.45 7.61 0.68
CA SER A 140 -6.50 7.20 -0.34
C SER A 140 -5.86 8.42 -0.97
N LEU A 141 -4.61 8.27 -1.41
CA LEU A 141 -3.98 9.20 -2.32
C LEU A 141 -3.86 8.52 -3.66
N ALA A 142 -4.53 9.09 -4.63
CA ALA A 142 -4.28 8.82 -6.03
C ALA A 142 -4.10 10.16 -6.68
N GLU A 143 -3.42 10.11 -7.80
CA GLU A 143 -3.56 11.13 -8.75
C GLU A 143 -4.99 11.31 -9.15
N PRO A 144 -5.50 12.55 -9.20
CA PRO A 144 -6.68 12.81 -9.97
C PRO A 144 -6.42 12.39 -11.42
N ALA A 145 -7.37 11.65 -11.93
CA ALA A 145 -7.33 11.21 -13.32
C ALA A 145 -7.16 12.41 -14.25
#